data_3c771cfc650a9c83f38f5bbede0cedf7
#
_entry.id   3c771cfc650a9c83f38f5bbede0cedf7
#
_cell.length_a   1.000
_cell.length_b   1.000
_cell.length_c   1.000
_cell.angle_alpha   90.00
_cell.angle_beta   90.00
_cell.angle_gamma   90.00
#
_symmetry.space_group_name_H-M   'P 1'
#
loop_
_entity.id
_entity.type
_entity.pdbx_description
1 polymer ?
#
loop_
_entity_poly.entity_id
_entity_poly.type
_entity_poly.pdbx_seq_one_letter_code
_entity_poly.pdbx_strand_id
1 'polypeptide(L)'
;MPSLKEIRNRITSVKKTQKTTSAMKMVSAAKLNRAEDTIRRARPYSVKLRAVVSSLSGKLTPDDNPLFRDQAGKRVAVILMTSDRGLCGGFNANLCKMLARTLHEEGIDSAEMHIVGRKGRDFFRRTNHQIVADYPDARPEHYLDIVFTVLDGLTKRFAAEELDKVYLVFNEYKSILTQEPTIQPLLPIRPLEDAKEEGEQEILFEPYIEELIGPLVQQYIQNQMYTAWLGTLAGEHAARMTAMDSATKNAGEMIKQLNLYYNRSRQAAITKELIEIISGAESL
;
A
#
# COMPACT_ATOMS: atom_id res chain seq x y z
N MET A 1 -15.05 -5.18 41.91
CA MET A 1 -14.81 -3.91 41.18
C MET A 1 -13.30 -3.73 41.03
N PRO A 2 -12.78 -3.19 39.91
CA PRO A 2 -11.35 -2.91 39.79
C PRO A 2 -10.91 -1.92 40.88
N SER A 3 -9.72 -2.11 41.42
CA SER A 3 -9.17 -1.24 42.47
C SER A 3 -8.86 0.18 41.88
N LEU A 4 -8.92 1.19 42.74
CA LEU A 4 -8.55 2.57 42.33
C LEU A 4 -7.14 2.64 41.76
N LYS A 5 -6.22 1.79 42.22
CA LYS A 5 -4.86 1.66 41.69
C LYS A 5 -4.85 1.11 40.27
N GLU A 6 -5.67 0.12 39.98
CA GLU A 6 -5.80 -0.45 38.59
C GLU A 6 -6.34 0.57 37.60
N ILE A 7 -7.39 1.32 38.00
CA ILE A 7 -7.96 2.38 37.14
C ILE A 7 -6.90 3.45 36.86
N ARG A 8 -6.14 3.86 37.86
CA ARG A 8 -5.07 4.85 37.71
C ARG A 8 -3.95 4.35 36.80
N ASN A 9 -3.57 3.08 36.92
CA ASN A 9 -2.57 2.45 36.05
C ASN A 9 -3.09 2.42 34.58
N ARG A 10 -4.37 2.12 34.38
CA ARG A 10 -5.00 2.10 33.06
C ARG A 10 -5.02 3.50 32.43
N ILE A 11 -5.37 4.54 33.18
CA ILE A 11 -5.28 5.94 32.75
C ILE A 11 -3.86 6.28 32.30
N THR A 12 -2.86 5.92 33.08
CA THR A 12 -1.45 6.18 32.77
C THR A 12 -1.01 5.45 31.49
N SER A 13 -1.42 4.20 31.31
CA SER A 13 -1.14 3.42 30.10
C SER A 13 -1.78 4.04 28.85
N VAL A 14 -3.07 4.42 28.93
CA VAL A 14 -3.77 5.05 27.78
C VAL A 14 -3.16 6.41 27.46
N LYS A 15 -2.74 7.19 28.45
CA LYS A 15 -2.00 8.45 28.23
C LYS A 15 -0.67 8.23 27.49
N LYS A 16 0.07 7.17 27.81
CA LYS A 16 1.29 6.80 27.08
C LYS A 16 0.97 6.41 25.62
N THR A 17 -0.06 5.60 25.41
CA THR A 17 -0.52 5.22 24.07
C THR A 17 -0.91 6.46 23.25
N GLN A 18 -1.67 7.40 23.81
CA GLN A 18 -2.05 8.65 23.16
C GLN A 18 -0.83 9.47 22.72
N LYS A 19 0.19 9.60 23.57
CA LYS A 19 1.43 10.30 23.20
C LYS A 19 2.16 9.60 22.06
N THR A 20 2.24 8.27 22.11
CA THR A 20 2.89 7.47 21.07
C THR A 20 2.16 7.57 19.73
N THR A 21 0.83 7.44 19.70
CA THR A 21 0.05 7.56 18.47
C THR A 21 0.11 8.97 17.88
N SER A 22 0.11 10.00 18.74
CA SER A 22 0.31 11.39 18.32
C SER A 22 1.69 11.62 17.67
N ALA A 23 2.75 11.07 18.27
CA ALA A 23 4.09 11.14 17.68
C ALA A 23 4.18 10.39 16.34
N MET A 24 3.56 9.19 16.25
CA MET A 24 3.51 8.41 15.01
C MET A 24 2.73 9.13 13.91
N LYS A 25 1.64 9.85 14.24
CA LYS A 25 0.92 10.71 13.30
C LYS A 25 1.86 11.76 12.71
N MET A 26 2.63 12.47 13.54
CA MET A 26 3.53 13.54 13.07
C MET A 26 4.66 12.97 12.17
N VAL A 27 5.25 11.84 12.54
CA VAL A 27 6.28 11.17 11.72
C VAL A 27 5.70 10.73 10.38
N SER A 28 4.47 10.18 10.37
CA SER A 28 3.81 9.74 9.14
C SER A 28 3.49 10.93 8.23
N ALA A 29 3.04 12.06 8.78
CA ALA A 29 2.82 13.29 8.03
C ALA A 29 4.10 13.81 7.37
N ALA A 30 5.22 13.84 8.10
CA ALA A 30 6.50 14.27 7.55
C ALA A 30 7.00 13.35 6.42
N LYS A 31 6.77 12.03 6.54
CA LYS A 31 7.12 11.07 5.49
C LYS A 31 6.20 11.18 4.28
N LEU A 32 4.90 11.42 4.51
CA LEU A 32 3.94 11.65 3.44
C LEU A 32 4.35 12.85 2.58
N ASN A 33 4.64 13.99 3.19
CA ASN A 33 5.07 15.19 2.46
C ASN A 33 6.29 14.92 1.57
N ARG A 34 7.27 14.15 2.06
CA ARG A 34 8.44 13.76 1.26
C ARG A 34 8.07 12.85 0.09
N ALA A 35 7.15 11.89 0.32
CA ALA A 35 6.67 11.00 -0.74
C ALA A 35 5.90 11.77 -1.82
N GLU A 36 5.03 12.70 -1.43
CA GLU A 36 4.30 13.58 -2.34
C GLU A 36 5.23 14.47 -3.18
N ASP A 37 6.28 15.02 -2.57
CA ASP A 37 7.30 15.79 -3.30
C ASP A 37 8.03 14.93 -4.34
N THR A 38 8.33 13.67 -4.00
CA THR A 38 8.96 12.73 -4.95
C THR A 38 8.02 12.40 -6.11
N ILE A 39 6.74 12.11 -5.82
CA ILE A 39 5.71 11.87 -6.84
C ILE A 39 5.58 13.09 -7.77
N ARG A 40 5.52 14.30 -7.21
CA ARG A 40 5.41 15.53 -7.98
C ARG A 40 6.57 15.72 -8.96
N ARG A 41 7.79 15.37 -8.54
CA ARG A 41 8.98 15.44 -9.40
C ARG A 41 9.00 14.36 -10.48
N ALA A 42 8.50 13.15 -10.19
CA ALA A 42 8.44 12.04 -11.14
C ALA A 42 7.31 12.19 -12.18
N ARG A 43 6.21 12.85 -11.81
CA ARG A 43 4.99 12.97 -12.62
C ARG A 43 5.21 13.51 -14.04
N PRO A 44 5.99 14.60 -14.30
CA PRO A 44 6.18 15.13 -15.64
C PRO A 44 6.80 14.09 -16.58
N TYR A 45 7.80 13.34 -16.09
CA TYR A 45 8.43 12.27 -16.87
C TYR A 45 7.40 11.15 -17.20
N SER A 46 6.66 10.68 -16.20
CA SER A 46 5.66 9.62 -16.37
C SER A 46 4.58 10.00 -17.38
N VAL A 47 4.09 11.25 -17.34
CA VAL A 47 3.09 11.75 -18.29
C VAL A 47 3.65 11.80 -19.71
N LYS A 48 4.85 12.34 -19.90
CA LYS A 48 5.48 12.41 -21.23
C LYS A 48 5.81 11.04 -21.80
N LEU A 49 6.36 10.15 -20.99
CA LEU A 49 6.66 8.77 -21.41
C LEU A 49 5.38 8.02 -21.82
N ARG A 50 4.31 8.17 -21.03
CA ARG A 50 3.00 7.60 -21.36
C ARG A 50 2.48 8.12 -22.70
N ALA A 51 2.55 9.43 -22.96
CA ALA A 51 2.12 10.03 -24.21
C ALA A 51 2.92 9.50 -25.41
N VAL A 52 4.25 9.37 -25.28
CA VAL A 52 5.11 8.80 -26.34
C VAL A 52 4.74 7.34 -26.62
N VAL A 53 4.65 6.50 -25.58
CA VAL A 53 4.30 5.08 -25.77
C VAL A 53 2.88 4.93 -26.32
N SER A 54 1.95 5.77 -25.91
CA SER A 54 0.59 5.75 -26.44
C SER A 54 0.53 6.11 -27.93
N SER A 55 1.28 7.13 -28.37
CA SER A 55 1.35 7.47 -29.81
C SER A 55 1.96 6.36 -30.66
N LEU A 56 2.83 5.55 -30.05
CA LEU A 56 3.43 4.38 -30.70
C LEU A 56 2.51 3.15 -30.68
N SER A 57 1.80 2.92 -29.58
CA SER A 57 0.99 1.71 -29.39
C SER A 57 -0.11 1.53 -30.43
N GLY A 58 -0.63 2.64 -31.00
CA GLY A 58 -1.58 2.59 -32.12
C GLY A 58 -0.97 2.16 -33.47
N LYS A 59 0.36 2.17 -33.57
CA LYS A 59 1.12 1.80 -34.79
C LYS A 59 1.83 0.45 -34.64
N LEU A 60 1.84 -0.13 -33.44
CA LEU A 60 2.52 -1.37 -33.12
C LEU A 60 1.59 -2.56 -33.23
N THR A 61 2.11 -3.62 -33.84
CA THR A 61 1.46 -4.91 -33.87
C THR A 61 2.09 -5.88 -32.86
N PRO A 62 1.40 -6.94 -32.43
CA PRO A 62 1.97 -7.99 -31.60
C PRO A 62 3.23 -8.66 -32.18
N ASP A 63 3.45 -8.53 -33.49
CA ASP A 63 4.62 -9.06 -34.18
C ASP A 63 5.86 -8.18 -34.01
N ASP A 64 5.67 -6.87 -33.75
CA ASP A 64 6.77 -5.92 -33.56
C ASP A 64 7.44 -6.07 -32.20
N ASN A 65 6.67 -6.44 -31.16
CA ASN A 65 7.22 -6.69 -29.83
C ASN A 65 6.38 -7.72 -29.07
N PRO A 66 6.99 -8.82 -28.56
CA PRO A 66 6.29 -9.89 -27.84
C PRO A 66 5.54 -9.42 -26.61
N LEU A 67 5.90 -8.27 -26.01
CA LEU A 67 5.25 -7.73 -24.80
C LEU A 67 3.83 -7.18 -25.04
N PHE A 68 3.41 -7.03 -26.31
CA PHE A 68 2.05 -6.67 -26.69
C PHE A 68 1.17 -7.88 -27.04
N ARG A 69 1.75 -9.08 -27.10
CA ARG A 69 1.04 -10.29 -27.51
C ARG A 69 0.09 -10.77 -26.42
N ASP A 70 -1.18 -10.86 -26.75
CA ASP A 70 -2.19 -11.41 -25.82
C ASP A 70 -2.07 -12.95 -25.77
N GLN A 71 -1.86 -13.47 -24.58
CA GLN A 71 -1.69 -14.91 -24.34
C GLN A 71 -2.89 -15.43 -23.55
N ALA A 72 -3.50 -16.51 -24.04
CA ALA A 72 -4.77 -17.04 -23.50
C ALA A 72 -4.61 -17.97 -22.29
N GLY A 73 -3.42 -18.05 -21.70
CA GLY A 73 -3.10 -18.96 -20.59
C GLY A 73 -3.42 -18.42 -19.21
N LYS A 74 -3.16 -19.24 -18.19
CA LYS A 74 -3.35 -18.93 -16.76
C LYS A 74 -2.06 -18.91 -15.96
N ARG A 75 -0.88 -18.88 -16.59
CA ARG A 75 0.41 -18.70 -15.92
C ARG A 75 0.60 -17.23 -15.59
N VAL A 76 0.27 -16.87 -14.35
CA VAL A 76 0.19 -15.49 -13.91
C VAL A 76 1.28 -15.18 -12.90
N ALA A 77 2.00 -14.09 -13.14
CA ALA A 77 2.87 -13.47 -12.16
C ALA A 77 2.23 -12.20 -11.61
N VAL A 78 2.41 -11.98 -10.32
CA VAL A 78 1.86 -10.82 -9.60
C VAL A 78 2.98 -10.08 -8.89
N ILE A 79 3.10 -8.79 -9.15
CA ILE A 79 3.94 -7.87 -8.38
C ILE A 79 3.05 -7.19 -7.36
N LEU A 80 3.15 -7.59 -6.09
CA LEU A 80 2.32 -7.07 -5.00
C LEU A 80 3.10 -6.09 -4.14
N MET A 81 2.59 -4.87 -4.02
CA MET A 81 3.19 -3.79 -3.22
C MET A 81 2.43 -3.55 -1.95
N THR A 82 3.02 -3.90 -0.81
CA THR A 82 2.47 -3.69 0.53
C THR A 82 3.48 -2.97 1.42
N SER A 83 3.07 -2.61 2.63
CA SER A 83 3.98 -2.05 3.61
C SER A 83 4.70 -3.14 4.44
N ASP A 84 5.84 -2.75 5.03
CA ASP A 84 6.53 -3.60 6.01
C ASP A 84 5.91 -3.52 7.39
N ARG A 85 5.38 -2.36 7.75
CA ARG A 85 4.85 -2.07 9.08
C ARG A 85 3.34 -1.98 9.06
N GLY A 86 2.69 -2.38 10.15
CA GLY A 86 1.27 -2.23 10.36
C GLY A 86 0.87 -0.81 10.83
N LEU A 87 -0.27 -0.76 11.49
CA LEU A 87 -0.87 0.47 12.04
C LEU A 87 -1.29 1.50 10.95
N CYS A 88 -1.58 1.01 9.76
CA CYS A 88 -2.08 1.78 8.60
C CYS A 88 -3.54 1.42 8.26
N GLY A 89 -4.36 1.11 9.25
CA GLY A 89 -5.75 0.72 9.06
C GLY A 89 -5.91 -0.51 8.17
N GLY A 90 -6.83 -0.46 7.21
CA GLY A 90 -7.11 -1.54 6.24
C GLY A 90 -6.18 -1.58 5.03
N PHE A 91 -5.20 -0.70 4.91
CA PHE A 91 -4.35 -0.50 3.73
C PHE A 91 -3.83 -1.81 3.11
N ASN A 92 -3.15 -2.65 3.91
CA ASN A 92 -2.61 -3.91 3.42
C ASN A 92 -3.69 -4.99 3.29
N ALA A 93 -4.56 -5.10 4.30
CA ALA A 93 -5.56 -6.17 4.34
C ALA A 93 -6.57 -6.06 3.19
N ASN A 94 -7.02 -4.85 2.85
CA ASN A 94 -7.95 -4.63 1.75
C ASN A 94 -7.32 -5.01 0.41
N LEU A 95 -6.07 -4.59 0.17
CA LEU A 95 -5.33 -4.92 -1.05
C LEU A 95 -5.13 -6.44 -1.21
N CYS A 96 -4.65 -7.11 -0.16
CA CYS A 96 -4.43 -8.56 -0.20
C CYS A 96 -5.73 -9.35 -0.39
N LYS A 97 -6.83 -8.94 0.28
CA LYS A 97 -8.14 -9.56 0.11
C LYS A 97 -8.70 -9.37 -1.29
N MET A 98 -8.59 -8.16 -1.84
CA MET A 98 -9.01 -7.88 -3.21
C MET A 98 -8.25 -8.77 -4.20
N LEU A 99 -6.91 -8.82 -4.11
CA LEU A 99 -6.10 -9.68 -4.97
C LEU A 99 -6.51 -11.15 -4.86
N ALA A 100 -6.61 -11.69 -3.65
CA ALA A 100 -7.01 -13.09 -3.43
C ALA A 100 -8.38 -13.41 -4.02
N ARG A 101 -9.32 -12.47 -3.91
CA ARG A 101 -10.65 -12.59 -4.50
C ARG A 101 -10.59 -12.57 -6.04
N THR A 102 -9.87 -11.63 -6.63
CA THR A 102 -9.75 -11.52 -8.10
C THR A 102 -9.09 -12.78 -8.69
N LEU A 103 -8.00 -13.27 -8.08
CA LEU A 103 -7.34 -14.49 -8.55
C LEU A 103 -8.30 -15.71 -8.49
N HIS A 104 -9.12 -15.80 -7.46
CA HIS A 104 -10.12 -16.86 -7.33
C HIS A 104 -11.24 -16.71 -8.37
N GLU A 105 -11.76 -15.51 -8.60
CA GLU A 105 -12.79 -15.21 -9.61
C GLU A 105 -12.30 -15.50 -11.04
N GLU A 106 -11.02 -15.27 -11.34
CA GLU A 106 -10.38 -15.60 -12.61
C GLU A 106 -10.02 -17.10 -12.75
N GLY A 107 -10.21 -17.88 -11.70
CA GLY A 107 -9.88 -19.31 -11.66
C GLY A 107 -8.36 -19.55 -11.72
N ILE A 108 -7.57 -18.69 -11.07
CA ILE A 108 -6.12 -18.78 -10.95
C ILE A 108 -5.81 -19.43 -9.60
N ASP A 109 -5.62 -20.74 -9.58
CA ASP A 109 -5.37 -21.49 -8.34
C ASP A 109 -3.97 -21.26 -7.78
N SER A 110 -2.99 -21.00 -8.64
CA SER A 110 -1.62 -20.68 -8.25
C SER A 110 -1.06 -19.58 -9.13
N ALA A 111 -0.61 -18.51 -8.51
CA ALA A 111 0.11 -17.41 -9.16
C ALA A 111 1.52 -17.30 -8.57
N GLU A 112 2.47 -16.86 -9.38
CA GLU A 112 3.80 -16.50 -8.93
C GLU A 112 3.79 -15.11 -8.31
N MET A 113 4.25 -15.00 -7.06
CA MET A 113 4.18 -13.77 -6.30
C MET A 113 5.57 -13.15 -6.14
N HIS A 114 5.74 -11.93 -6.63
CA HIS A 114 6.86 -11.05 -6.33
C HIS A 114 6.36 -9.98 -5.35
N ILE A 115 6.79 -10.05 -4.10
CA ILE A 115 6.17 -9.26 -3.04
C ILE A 115 7.13 -8.20 -2.52
N VAL A 116 6.72 -6.96 -2.57
CA VAL A 116 7.36 -5.84 -1.88
C VAL A 116 6.62 -5.61 -0.56
N GLY A 117 7.38 -5.69 0.55
CA GLY A 117 6.85 -5.47 1.89
C GLY A 117 6.38 -6.74 2.61
N ARG A 118 6.65 -6.76 3.92
CA ARG A 118 6.40 -7.93 4.78
C ARG A 118 4.93 -8.30 4.91
N LYS A 119 4.01 -7.33 4.85
CA LYS A 119 2.58 -7.60 5.11
C LYS A 119 1.93 -8.43 4.01
N GLY A 120 2.32 -8.23 2.76
CA GLY A 120 1.91 -9.09 1.64
C GLY A 120 2.44 -10.51 1.80
N ARG A 121 3.75 -10.64 2.09
CA ARG A 121 4.37 -11.94 2.35
C ARG A 121 3.67 -12.71 3.47
N ASP A 122 3.43 -12.07 4.61
CA ASP A 122 2.80 -12.70 5.77
C ASP A 122 1.37 -13.19 5.47
N PHE A 123 0.66 -12.48 4.56
CA PHE A 123 -0.67 -12.87 4.10
C PHE A 123 -0.61 -14.08 3.15
N PHE A 124 0.19 -13.99 2.08
CA PHE A 124 0.21 -15.00 1.02
C PHE A 124 1.02 -16.26 1.38
N ARG A 125 1.88 -16.22 2.38
CA ARG A 125 2.60 -17.41 2.89
C ARG A 125 1.68 -18.56 3.33
N ARG A 126 0.41 -18.28 3.59
CA ARG A 126 -0.59 -19.26 4.03
C ARG A 126 -1.57 -19.65 2.92
N THR A 127 -1.28 -19.30 1.69
CA THR A 127 -2.10 -19.59 0.51
C THR A 127 -1.36 -20.55 -0.41
N ASN A 128 -2.03 -21.02 -1.46
CA ASN A 128 -1.45 -21.92 -2.47
C ASN A 128 -0.58 -21.18 -3.51
N HIS A 129 -0.49 -19.84 -3.44
CA HIS A 129 0.32 -19.05 -4.36
C HIS A 129 1.79 -19.17 -4.02
N GLN A 130 2.64 -19.25 -5.06
CA GLN A 130 4.08 -19.43 -4.91
C GLN A 130 4.77 -18.07 -4.73
N ILE A 131 5.38 -17.82 -3.58
CA ILE A 131 6.23 -16.64 -3.38
C ILE A 131 7.61 -16.96 -4.03
N VAL A 132 7.86 -16.34 -5.18
CA VAL A 132 9.12 -16.51 -5.94
C VAL A 132 10.19 -15.58 -5.38
N ALA A 133 9.81 -14.33 -5.05
CA ALA A 133 10.73 -13.35 -4.48
C ALA A 133 10.01 -12.43 -3.50
N ASP A 134 10.68 -12.05 -2.42
CA ASP A 134 10.20 -11.06 -1.48
C ASP A 134 11.27 -10.01 -1.19
N TYR A 135 10.83 -8.76 -1.05
CA TYR A 135 11.68 -7.58 -0.85
C TYR A 135 11.22 -6.85 0.43
N PRO A 136 11.58 -7.36 1.61
CA PRO A 136 11.27 -6.68 2.88
C PRO A 136 12.21 -5.50 3.10
N ASP A 137 11.72 -4.48 3.84
CA ASP A 137 12.48 -3.28 4.22
C ASP A 137 13.15 -2.56 3.03
N ALA A 138 12.50 -2.61 1.86
CA ALA A 138 12.99 -1.94 0.67
C ALA A 138 13.13 -0.44 0.92
N ARG A 139 14.36 0.08 0.78
CA ARG A 139 14.66 1.50 0.95
C ARG A 139 14.58 2.25 -0.37
N PRO A 140 14.27 3.55 -0.36
CA PRO A 140 14.18 4.35 -1.59
C PRO A 140 15.41 4.25 -2.49
N GLU A 141 16.61 4.10 -1.91
CA GLU A 141 17.87 3.98 -2.63
C GLU A 141 17.95 2.71 -3.49
N HIS A 142 17.22 1.65 -3.12
CA HIS A 142 17.22 0.36 -3.82
C HIS A 142 15.98 0.14 -4.70
N TYR A 143 15.06 1.09 -4.78
CA TYR A 143 13.81 0.90 -5.53
C TYR A 143 14.05 0.63 -7.01
N LEU A 144 14.95 1.36 -7.65
CA LEU A 144 15.26 1.17 -9.06
C LEU A 144 15.92 -0.20 -9.31
N ASP A 145 16.84 -0.62 -8.44
CA ASP A 145 17.52 -1.92 -8.57
C ASP A 145 16.51 -3.07 -8.47
N ILE A 146 15.55 -2.98 -7.53
CA ILE A 146 14.48 -3.96 -7.39
C ILE A 146 13.56 -3.96 -8.62
N VAL A 147 13.17 -2.77 -9.10
CA VAL A 147 12.35 -2.62 -10.31
C VAL A 147 13.05 -3.27 -11.50
N PHE A 148 14.31 -2.98 -11.74
CA PHE A 148 15.08 -3.58 -12.83
C PHE A 148 15.18 -5.09 -12.70
N THR A 149 15.52 -5.60 -11.51
CA THR A 149 15.69 -7.04 -11.28
C THR A 149 14.40 -7.82 -11.50
N VAL A 150 13.27 -7.33 -10.96
CA VAL A 150 11.98 -8.00 -11.09
C VAL A 150 11.50 -7.98 -12.53
N LEU A 151 11.57 -6.81 -13.18
CA LEU A 151 11.03 -6.67 -14.53
C LEU A 151 11.88 -7.35 -15.60
N ASP A 152 13.21 -7.35 -15.47
CA ASP A 152 14.08 -8.06 -16.42
C ASP A 152 13.76 -9.57 -16.45
N GLY A 153 13.56 -10.18 -15.29
CA GLY A 153 13.16 -11.59 -15.21
C GLY A 153 11.77 -11.85 -15.78
N LEU A 154 10.78 -11.03 -15.43
CA LEU A 154 9.40 -11.22 -15.87
C LEU A 154 9.19 -10.93 -17.36
N THR A 155 9.83 -9.90 -17.90
CA THR A 155 9.72 -9.56 -19.34
C THR A 155 10.37 -10.62 -20.23
N LYS A 156 11.52 -11.16 -19.84
CA LYS A 156 12.17 -12.27 -20.58
C LYS A 156 11.30 -13.52 -20.59
N ARG A 157 10.72 -13.89 -19.44
CA ARG A 157 9.86 -15.08 -19.34
C ARG A 157 8.54 -14.90 -20.06
N PHE A 158 7.98 -13.68 -20.04
CA PHE A 158 6.80 -13.37 -20.82
C PHE A 158 7.07 -13.44 -22.33
N ALA A 159 8.19 -12.90 -22.80
CA ALA A 159 8.60 -12.98 -24.21
C ALA A 159 8.90 -14.43 -24.66
N ALA A 160 9.37 -15.29 -23.74
CA ALA A 160 9.59 -16.72 -23.97
C ALA A 160 8.30 -17.56 -23.84
N GLU A 161 7.13 -16.92 -23.68
CA GLU A 161 5.83 -17.58 -23.50
C GLU A 161 5.78 -18.53 -22.29
N GLU A 162 6.58 -18.26 -21.25
CA GLU A 162 6.52 -18.98 -19.96
C GLU A 162 5.48 -18.39 -19.02
N LEU A 163 5.11 -17.12 -19.22
CA LEU A 163 4.08 -16.39 -18.48
C LEU A 163 3.05 -15.82 -19.46
N ASP A 164 1.79 -15.86 -19.08
CA ASP A 164 0.68 -15.38 -19.90
C ASP A 164 0.23 -13.98 -19.49
N LYS A 165 0.35 -13.64 -18.20
CA LYS A 165 -0.04 -12.33 -17.65
C LYS A 165 0.87 -11.91 -16.51
N VAL A 166 1.09 -10.61 -16.40
CA VAL A 166 1.76 -9.99 -15.24
C VAL A 166 0.87 -8.89 -14.69
N TYR A 167 0.49 -9.01 -13.43
CA TYR A 167 -0.29 -8.00 -12.73
C TYR A 167 0.57 -7.18 -11.79
N LEU A 168 0.36 -5.87 -11.79
CA LEU A 168 0.89 -4.93 -10.81
C LEU A 168 -0.23 -4.58 -9.82
N VAL A 169 -0.03 -4.89 -8.53
CA VAL A 169 -1.06 -4.77 -7.49
C VAL A 169 -0.56 -3.84 -6.39
N PHE A 170 -1.26 -2.74 -6.22
CA PHE A 170 -0.84 -1.66 -5.33
C PHE A 170 -2.04 -0.85 -4.85
N ASN A 171 -1.83 0.05 -3.87
CA ASN A 171 -2.82 1.04 -3.50
C ASN A 171 -2.51 2.35 -4.23
N GLU A 172 -3.40 2.77 -5.12
CA GLU A 172 -3.29 4.05 -5.79
C GLU A 172 -3.55 5.19 -4.80
N TYR A 173 -2.59 6.12 -4.69
CA TYR A 173 -2.72 7.29 -3.84
C TYR A 173 -3.47 8.40 -4.57
N LYS A 174 -4.74 8.61 -4.21
CA LYS A 174 -5.57 9.71 -4.74
C LYS A 174 -5.58 10.92 -3.82
N SER A 175 -5.65 10.68 -2.52
CA SER A 175 -5.66 11.72 -1.48
C SER A 175 -5.27 11.14 -0.12
N ILE A 176 -5.10 12.01 0.87
CA ILE A 176 -4.83 11.61 2.26
C ILE A 176 -5.90 10.66 2.81
N LEU A 177 -7.15 10.82 2.40
CA LEU A 177 -8.27 10.01 2.87
C LEU A 177 -8.55 8.80 1.98
N THR A 178 -8.14 8.83 0.72
CA THR A 178 -8.49 7.83 -0.28
C THR A 178 -7.25 7.17 -0.84
N GLN A 179 -7.06 5.89 -0.52
CA GLN A 179 -6.11 4.98 -1.13
C GLN A 179 -6.91 3.82 -1.72
N GLU A 180 -6.86 3.69 -3.03
CA GLU A 180 -7.68 2.73 -3.76
C GLU A 180 -6.87 1.48 -4.09
N PRO A 181 -7.27 0.29 -3.59
CA PRO A 181 -6.66 -0.96 -4.00
C PRO A 181 -6.86 -1.17 -5.50
N THR A 182 -5.78 -1.36 -6.23
CA THR A 182 -5.79 -1.43 -7.69
C THR A 182 -5.03 -2.65 -8.18
N ILE A 183 -5.59 -3.36 -9.15
CA ILE A 183 -4.94 -4.40 -9.93
C ILE A 183 -4.81 -3.88 -11.36
N GLN A 184 -3.60 -3.68 -11.81
CA GLN A 184 -3.30 -3.17 -13.13
C GLN A 184 -2.58 -4.25 -13.93
N PRO A 185 -3.06 -4.61 -15.14
CA PRO A 185 -2.29 -5.46 -16.04
C PRO A 185 -1.03 -4.71 -16.46
N LEU A 186 0.13 -5.32 -16.23
CA LEU A 186 1.42 -4.80 -16.64
C LEU A 186 1.86 -5.42 -17.97
N LEU A 187 1.63 -6.72 -18.14
CA LEU A 187 1.82 -7.48 -19.35
C LEU A 187 0.60 -8.39 -19.61
N PRO A 188 0.14 -8.50 -20.87
CA PRO A 188 0.59 -7.76 -22.04
C PRO A 188 0.31 -6.26 -21.93
N ILE A 189 1.13 -5.46 -22.63
CA ILE A 189 0.90 -4.02 -22.70
C ILE A 189 -0.30 -3.78 -23.60
N ARG A 190 -1.32 -3.12 -23.06
CA ARG A 190 -2.51 -2.75 -23.82
C ARG A 190 -2.38 -1.33 -24.37
N PRO A 191 -2.85 -1.08 -25.59
CA PRO A 191 -2.97 0.27 -26.12
C PRO A 191 -3.75 1.16 -25.14
N LEU A 192 -3.26 2.36 -24.89
CA LEU A 192 -3.91 3.30 -24.01
C LEU A 192 -5.03 4.00 -24.77
N GLU A 193 -6.29 3.67 -24.46
CA GLU A 193 -7.46 4.24 -25.13
C GLU A 193 -7.62 5.75 -24.88
N ASP A 194 -7.08 6.27 -23.76
CA ASP A 194 -7.23 7.66 -23.32
C ASP A 194 -6.31 8.67 -24.03
N ALA A 195 -5.46 8.24 -24.94
CA ALA A 195 -4.47 9.13 -25.56
C ALA A 195 -5.00 10.01 -26.71
N LYS A 196 -6.29 9.90 -27.02
CA LYS A 196 -6.91 10.69 -28.11
C LYS A 196 -7.24 12.14 -27.73
N GLU A 197 -7.11 12.53 -26.45
CA GLU A 197 -7.55 13.88 -25.99
C GLU A 197 -6.45 14.95 -25.94
N GLU A 198 -5.17 14.61 -25.96
CA GLU A 198 -4.10 15.62 -26.00
C GLU A 198 -3.46 15.66 -27.41
N GLY A 199 -4.15 16.33 -28.34
CA GLY A 199 -3.67 16.78 -29.65
C GLY A 199 -2.66 15.88 -30.35
N GLU A 200 -2.99 15.37 -31.54
CA GLU A 200 -2.11 14.68 -32.48
C GLU A 200 -0.85 15.54 -32.79
N GLN A 201 0.08 15.62 -31.86
CA GLN A 201 1.42 16.07 -32.19
C GLN A 201 2.09 14.91 -32.91
N GLU A 202 2.34 15.08 -34.21
CA GLU A 202 3.23 14.19 -34.95
C GLU A 202 4.60 14.20 -34.26
N ILE A 203 4.88 13.15 -33.52
CA ILE A 203 6.20 12.96 -32.90
C ILE A 203 7.10 12.41 -34.00
N LEU A 204 8.13 13.19 -34.34
CA LEU A 204 9.20 12.74 -35.24
C LEU A 204 10.15 11.84 -34.43
N PHE A 205 10.41 10.64 -34.94
CA PHE A 205 11.32 9.69 -34.32
C PHE A 205 12.64 9.64 -35.09
N GLU A 206 13.76 9.79 -34.36
CA GLU A 206 15.10 9.54 -34.84
C GLU A 206 15.83 8.67 -33.81
N PRO A 207 16.45 7.56 -34.17
CA PRO A 207 16.45 6.86 -35.45
C PRO A 207 15.12 6.17 -35.79
N TYR A 208 15.10 5.06 -36.52
CA TYR A 208 13.87 4.36 -36.92
C TYR A 208 13.08 3.85 -35.71
N ILE A 209 11.77 3.87 -35.83
CA ILE A 209 10.81 3.48 -34.77
C ILE A 209 11.13 2.09 -34.19
N GLU A 210 11.49 1.15 -35.05
CA GLU A 210 11.78 -0.25 -34.71
C GLU A 210 12.95 -0.39 -33.70
N GLU A 211 13.93 0.51 -33.77
CA GLU A 211 15.07 0.52 -32.84
C GLU A 211 14.72 1.15 -31.48
N LEU A 212 13.75 2.05 -31.47
CA LEU A 212 13.33 2.78 -30.27
C LEU A 212 12.30 2.05 -29.43
N ILE A 213 11.47 1.20 -30.03
CA ILE A 213 10.34 0.52 -29.38
C ILE A 213 10.79 -0.30 -28.17
N GLY A 214 11.78 -1.17 -28.34
CA GLY A 214 12.25 -2.04 -27.26
C GLY A 214 12.66 -1.28 -25.99
N PRO A 215 13.61 -0.35 -26.08
CA PRO A 215 14.02 0.49 -24.95
C PRO A 215 12.89 1.34 -24.35
N LEU A 216 12.02 1.92 -25.19
CA LEU A 216 10.91 2.77 -24.70
C LEU A 216 9.86 1.97 -23.94
N VAL A 217 9.48 0.80 -24.45
CA VAL A 217 8.53 -0.11 -23.80
C VAL A 217 9.10 -0.58 -22.45
N GLN A 218 10.37 -0.93 -22.39
CA GLN A 218 11.02 -1.33 -21.15
C GLN A 218 11.02 -0.18 -20.13
N GLN A 219 11.38 1.03 -20.55
CA GLN A 219 11.31 2.22 -19.69
C GLN A 219 9.88 2.51 -19.21
N TYR A 220 8.88 2.30 -20.06
CA TYR A 220 7.49 2.50 -19.71
C TYR A 220 7.02 1.54 -18.59
N ILE A 221 7.33 0.25 -18.71
CA ILE A 221 6.97 -0.75 -17.69
C ILE A 221 7.70 -0.44 -16.36
N GLN A 222 8.98 -0.10 -16.44
CA GLN A 222 9.79 0.30 -15.28
C GLN A 222 9.21 1.53 -14.59
N ASN A 223 8.81 2.52 -15.37
CA ASN A 223 8.20 3.75 -14.85
C ASN A 223 6.82 3.47 -14.22
N GLN A 224 6.02 2.58 -14.78
CA GLN A 224 4.75 2.17 -14.17
C GLN A 224 4.96 1.54 -12.80
N MET A 225 5.86 0.57 -12.71
CA MET A 225 6.18 -0.09 -11.43
C MET A 225 6.75 0.92 -10.41
N TYR A 226 7.65 1.80 -10.83
CA TYR A 226 8.23 2.83 -9.96
C TYR A 226 7.18 3.82 -9.45
N THR A 227 6.29 4.29 -10.32
CA THR A 227 5.22 5.21 -9.96
C THR A 227 4.21 4.57 -9.00
N ALA A 228 3.84 3.32 -9.24
CA ALA A 228 2.99 2.53 -8.34
C ALA A 228 3.63 2.37 -6.95
N TRP A 229 4.95 2.17 -6.91
CA TRP A 229 5.68 2.09 -5.64
C TRP A 229 5.66 3.41 -4.87
N LEU A 230 5.94 4.53 -5.54
CA LEU A 230 5.85 5.86 -4.93
C LEU A 230 4.43 6.14 -4.41
N GLY A 231 3.40 5.79 -5.18
CA GLY A 231 2.00 5.88 -4.77
C GLY A 231 1.70 5.02 -3.53
N THR A 232 2.17 3.77 -3.52
CA THR A 232 2.04 2.87 -2.37
C THR A 232 2.70 3.45 -1.11
N LEU A 233 3.89 4.04 -1.23
CA LEU A 233 4.61 4.65 -0.12
C LEU A 233 3.86 5.86 0.45
N ALA A 234 3.36 6.74 -0.42
CA ALA A 234 2.54 7.88 0.00
C ALA A 234 1.23 7.41 0.66
N GLY A 235 0.54 6.45 0.04
CA GLY A 235 -0.69 5.85 0.56
C GLY A 235 -0.49 5.18 1.92
N GLU A 236 0.60 4.45 2.12
CA GLU A 236 0.96 3.86 3.41
C GLU A 236 1.09 4.92 4.52
N HIS A 237 1.79 6.02 4.22
CA HIS A 237 2.00 7.07 5.20
C HIS A 237 0.72 7.87 5.47
N ALA A 238 -0.12 8.12 4.46
CA ALA A 238 -1.43 8.74 4.60
C ALA A 238 -2.38 7.89 5.44
N ALA A 239 -2.50 6.59 5.13
CA ALA A 239 -3.32 5.65 5.88
C ALA A 239 -2.87 5.52 7.34
N ARG A 240 -1.56 5.47 7.58
CA ARG A 240 -1.01 5.44 8.95
C ARG A 240 -1.27 6.75 9.69
N MET A 241 -1.10 7.89 9.06
CA MET A 241 -1.39 9.19 9.66
C MET A 241 -2.85 9.28 10.12
N THR A 242 -3.79 8.89 9.25
CA THR A 242 -5.24 8.90 9.55
C THR A 242 -5.61 7.90 10.63
N ALA A 243 -5.04 6.68 10.61
CA ALA A 243 -5.26 5.67 11.63
C ALA A 243 -4.73 6.12 13.00
N MET A 244 -3.55 6.76 13.05
CA MET A 244 -2.96 7.27 14.28
C MET A 244 -3.70 8.51 14.81
N ASP A 245 -4.27 9.35 13.94
CA ASP A 245 -5.14 10.46 14.36
C ASP A 245 -6.40 9.93 15.06
N SER A 246 -7.07 8.95 14.45
CA SER A 246 -8.24 8.30 15.03
C SER A 246 -7.91 7.61 16.35
N ALA A 247 -6.79 6.88 16.42
CA ALA A 247 -6.34 6.24 17.65
C ALA A 247 -6.03 7.25 18.77
N THR A 248 -5.45 8.41 18.43
CA THR A 248 -5.15 9.48 19.39
C THR A 248 -6.43 10.11 19.95
N LYS A 249 -7.44 10.36 19.08
CA LYS A 249 -8.76 10.86 19.50
C LYS A 249 -9.47 9.86 20.41
N ASN A 250 -9.55 8.60 20.01
CA ASN A 250 -10.18 7.53 20.79
C ASN A 250 -9.49 7.34 22.16
N ALA A 251 -8.17 7.44 22.22
CA ALA A 251 -7.43 7.41 23.49
C ALA A 251 -7.79 8.60 24.39
N GLY A 252 -7.97 9.78 23.82
CA GLY A 252 -8.42 10.97 24.55
C GLY A 252 -9.81 10.81 25.16
N GLU A 253 -10.75 10.25 24.42
CA GLU A 253 -12.09 9.94 24.92
C GLU A 253 -12.06 8.87 26.02
N MET A 254 -11.30 7.82 25.84
CA MET A 254 -11.12 6.77 26.86
C MET A 254 -10.54 7.35 28.15
N ILE A 255 -9.57 8.27 28.08
CA ILE A 255 -9.02 8.96 29.27
C ILE A 255 -10.11 9.74 30.00
N LYS A 256 -10.98 10.46 29.27
CA LYS A 256 -12.09 11.20 29.89
C LYS A 256 -13.04 10.25 30.64
N GLN A 257 -13.45 9.17 29.98
CA GLN A 257 -14.33 8.16 30.58
C GLN A 257 -13.68 7.47 31.81
N LEU A 258 -12.40 7.12 31.74
CA LEU A 258 -11.69 6.52 32.85
C LEU A 258 -11.53 7.48 34.03
N ASN A 259 -11.34 8.78 33.80
CA ASN A 259 -11.28 9.77 34.86
C ASN A 259 -12.65 9.93 35.56
N LEU A 260 -13.76 9.94 34.82
CA LEU A 260 -15.11 9.95 35.42
C LEU A 260 -15.35 8.70 36.26
N TYR A 261 -14.99 7.53 35.73
CA TYR A 261 -15.13 6.27 36.46
C TYR A 261 -14.25 6.24 37.70
N TYR A 262 -13.01 6.72 37.64
CA TYR A 262 -12.10 6.83 38.76
C TYR A 262 -12.70 7.71 39.89
N ASN A 263 -13.20 8.90 39.54
CA ASN A 263 -13.79 9.82 40.51
C ASN A 263 -15.03 9.22 41.19
N ARG A 264 -15.92 8.54 40.40
CA ARG A 264 -17.10 7.87 40.96
C ARG A 264 -16.71 6.72 41.90
N SER A 265 -15.73 5.90 41.49
CA SER A 265 -15.25 4.78 42.34
C SER A 265 -14.56 5.29 43.60
N ARG A 266 -13.82 6.40 43.48
CA ARG A 266 -13.18 7.02 44.67
C ARG A 266 -14.24 7.53 45.65
N GLN A 267 -15.26 8.22 45.19
CA GLN A 267 -16.35 8.70 46.06
C GLN A 267 -17.08 7.52 46.71
N ALA A 268 -17.38 6.46 45.98
CA ALA A 268 -18.01 5.26 46.52
C ALA A 268 -17.12 4.57 47.59
N ALA A 269 -15.80 4.51 47.38
CA ALA A 269 -14.88 3.95 48.34
C ALA A 269 -14.85 4.77 49.62
N ILE A 270 -14.75 6.12 49.51
CA ILE A 270 -14.76 7.02 50.67
C ILE A 270 -16.08 6.88 51.46
N THR A 271 -17.22 6.86 50.75
CA THR A 271 -18.53 6.68 51.39
C THR A 271 -18.64 5.35 52.11
N LYS A 272 -18.12 4.26 51.52
CA LYS A 272 -18.08 2.95 52.16
C LYS A 272 -17.24 2.94 53.42
N GLU A 273 -16.04 3.51 53.38
CA GLU A 273 -15.16 3.63 54.54
C GLU A 273 -15.82 4.44 55.66
N LEU A 274 -16.52 5.55 55.32
CA LEU A 274 -17.25 6.35 56.30
C LEU A 274 -18.37 5.56 56.97
N ILE A 275 -19.16 4.79 56.17
CA ILE A 275 -20.24 3.95 56.72
C ILE A 275 -19.66 2.86 57.64
N GLU A 276 -18.54 2.23 57.26
CA GLU A 276 -17.87 1.22 58.08
C GLU A 276 -17.39 1.79 59.40
N ILE A 277 -16.83 3.01 59.42
CA ILE A 277 -16.39 3.70 60.63
C ILE A 277 -17.59 4.05 61.53
N ILE A 278 -18.68 4.57 60.95
CA ILE A 278 -19.88 4.93 61.73
C ILE A 278 -20.52 3.69 62.32
N SER A 279 -20.71 2.62 61.52
CA SER A 279 -21.30 1.36 62.00
C SER A 279 -20.41 0.68 63.08
N GLY A 280 -19.09 0.80 62.93
CA GLY A 280 -18.14 0.29 63.96
C GLY A 280 -18.21 1.10 65.27
N ALA A 281 -18.44 2.41 65.20
CA ALA A 281 -18.60 3.25 66.39
C ALA A 281 -19.94 3.05 67.10
N GLU A 282 -21.03 2.73 66.38
CA GLU A 282 -22.35 2.41 66.92
C GLU A 282 -22.41 1.02 67.59
N SER A 283 -21.45 0.14 67.26
CA SER A 283 -21.39 -1.23 67.78
C SER A 283 -20.53 -1.36 69.07
N LEU A 284 -19.86 -0.27 69.51
CA LEU A 284 -19.13 -0.14 70.79
C LEU A 284 -20.02 0.55 71.85
#